data_c91bb8040ff4ae61fa30a8ba4059ac86
#
_entry.id   c91bb8040ff4ae61fa30a8ba4059ac86
#
_cell.length_a   1.000
_cell.length_b   1.000
_cell.length_c   1.000
_cell.angle_alpha   90.00
_cell.angle_beta   90.00
_cell.angle_gamma   90.00
#
_symmetry.space_group_name_H-M   'P 1'
#
loop_
_entity.id
_entity.type
_entity.pdbx_description
1 polymer ?
#
loop_
_entity_poly.entity_id
_entity_poly.type
_entity_poly.pdbx_seq_one_letter_code
_entity_poly.pdbx_strand_id
1 'polypeptide(L)'
;MNGTVRTARAIQQRRRPRGMPVPEDFAEAELVLPALEPGDALVENLWLSVDPYMRECMDGDWELDRPLEGRSIGLVVETQSPELPIGSLVFHRDGWRTHTVLTARDARVLPRYDGIAPQTFLGLLGGTGLTAYVALTRIAHLRPGETLYISAAAGGVGSAAGQLARLLGAGRIVGSAGSADKVRILTEELGFDAAFDHRAGPSVSAQLAEAAPDGIDVCLENVGGEHLEAAVEAMRESGRIAWCGAIAQYNMTSAPAAPRNLFDLVAKSIRLEGFLVANHRDAQTEWEEFLVPHLRSGRVTDRLSVTDGFERTVDAFLGMLRGENTGKSVVQLTPHS
;
A
#
# COMPACT_ATOMS: atom_id res chain seq x y z
N MET A 1 17.44 -33.88 -26.22
CA MET A 1 17.13 -33.85 -24.80
C MET A 1 15.76 -33.20 -24.67
N ASN A 2 14.73 -34.00 -24.33
CA ASN A 2 13.39 -33.43 -24.11
C ASN A 2 13.44 -32.64 -22.81
N GLY A 3 13.67 -31.34 -22.90
CA GLY A 3 13.52 -30.44 -21.76
C GLY A 3 12.05 -30.47 -21.34
N THR A 4 11.77 -30.79 -20.06
CA THR A 4 10.44 -30.71 -19.49
C THR A 4 9.99 -29.25 -19.61
N VAL A 5 8.90 -29.00 -20.33
CA VAL A 5 8.29 -27.66 -20.42
C VAL A 5 7.85 -27.28 -19.03
N ARG A 6 8.37 -26.16 -18.53
CA ARG A 6 7.99 -25.63 -17.23
C ARG A 6 6.82 -24.69 -17.40
N THR A 7 5.84 -24.82 -16.52
CA THR A 7 4.67 -23.95 -16.55
C THR A 7 4.43 -23.30 -15.18
N ALA A 8 3.78 -22.14 -15.20
CA ALA A 8 3.29 -21.43 -14.03
C ALA A 8 1.82 -21.06 -14.23
N ARG A 9 1.06 -20.95 -13.15
CA ARG A 9 -0.27 -20.35 -13.18
C ARG A 9 -0.10 -18.82 -13.10
N ALA A 10 -0.91 -18.09 -13.87
CA ALA A 10 -0.90 -16.62 -13.87
C ALA A 10 -2.33 -16.08 -13.95
N ILE A 11 -2.56 -14.92 -13.36
CA ILE A 11 -3.79 -14.14 -13.53
C ILE A 11 -3.57 -13.12 -14.63
N GLN A 12 -4.55 -12.98 -15.52
CA GLN A 12 -4.58 -12.04 -16.65
C GLN A 12 -5.83 -11.18 -16.56
N GLN A 13 -5.75 -9.93 -17.00
CA GLN A 13 -6.91 -9.08 -17.23
C GLN A 13 -7.48 -9.40 -18.62
N ARG A 14 -8.81 -9.69 -18.68
CA ARG A 14 -9.51 -10.05 -19.93
C ARG A 14 -10.20 -8.86 -20.59
N ARG A 15 -10.61 -7.89 -19.80
CA ARG A 15 -11.31 -6.70 -20.27
C ARG A 15 -11.11 -5.52 -19.33
N ARG A 16 -11.31 -4.30 -19.84
CA ARG A 16 -11.28 -3.07 -19.05
C ARG A 16 -12.57 -2.97 -18.22
N PRO A 17 -12.48 -2.78 -16.89
CA PRO A 17 -13.66 -2.63 -16.04
C PRO A 17 -14.33 -1.26 -16.29
N ARG A 18 -15.65 -1.21 -16.07
CA ARG A 18 -16.39 0.06 -15.94
C ARG A 18 -16.80 0.22 -14.48
N GLY A 19 -16.16 1.14 -13.77
CA GLY A 19 -16.36 1.27 -12.33
C GLY A 19 -15.62 0.18 -11.55
N MET A 20 -16.29 -0.40 -10.55
CA MET A 20 -15.73 -1.49 -9.74
C MET A 20 -15.46 -2.72 -10.59
N PRO A 21 -14.23 -3.29 -10.56
CA PRO A 21 -13.93 -4.55 -11.25
C PRO A 21 -14.77 -5.72 -10.69
N VAL A 22 -14.98 -6.71 -11.53
CA VAL A 22 -15.68 -7.96 -11.19
C VAL A 22 -14.80 -9.17 -11.53
N PRO A 23 -15.05 -10.37 -10.96
CA PRO A 23 -14.25 -11.55 -11.21
C PRO A 23 -14.08 -11.89 -12.70
N GLU A 24 -15.11 -11.62 -13.51
CA GLU A 24 -15.12 -11.89 -14.97
C GLU A 24 -14.18 -10.97 -15.77
N ASP A 25 -13.62 -9.93 -15.16
CA ASP A 25 -12.59 -9.08 -15.76
C ASP A 25 -11.21 -9.77 -15.76
N PHE A 26 -11.09 -10.89 -15.05
CA PHE A 26 -9.86 -11.66 -14.87
C PHE A 26 -10.02 -13.09 -15.41
N ALA A 27 -8.91 -13.73 -15.70
CA ALA A 27 -8.84 -15.15 -15.99
C ALA A 27 -7.52 -15.72 -15.48
N GLU A 28 -7.57 -16.96 -15.03
CA GLU A 28 -6.35 -17.75 -14.82
C GLU A 28 -5.89 -18.35 -16.14
N ALA A 29 -4.58 -18.35 -16.37
CA ALA A 29 -3.94 -18.92 -17.54
C ALA A 29 -2.69 -19.71 -17.15
N GLU A 30 -2.35 -20.72 -17.95
CA GLU A 30 -1.07 -21.39 -17.88
C GLU A 30 -0.03 -20.60 -18.67
N LEU A 31 1.09 -20.30 -18.04
CA LEU A 31 2.22 -19.59 -18.61
C LEU A 31 3.39 -20.54 -18.80
N VAL A 32 3.85 -20.69 -20.05
CA VAL A 32 5.09 -21.43 -20.34
C VAL A 32 6.27 -20.54 -19.93
N LEU A 33 7.11 -21.05 -19.04
CA LEU A 33 8.31 -20.35 -18.59
C LEU A 33 9.46 -20.61 -19.57
N PRO A 34 10.30 -19.59 -19.86
CA PRO A 34 11.48 -19.78 -20.67
C PRO A 34 12.49 -20.71 -19.99
N ALA A 35 13.37 -21.32 -20.78
CA ALA A 35 14.56 -21.98 -20.25
C ALA A 35 15.48 -20.93 -19.60
N LEU A 36 16.17 -21.31 -18.52
CA LEU A 36 17.12 -20.40 -17.89
C LEU A 36 18.34 -20.20 -18.80
N GLU A 37 18.68 -18.94 -18.99
CA GLU A 37 19.92 -18.51 -19.65
C GLU A 37 20.93 -18.02 -18.59
N PRO A 38 22.23 -17.88 -18.94
CA PRO A 38 23.21 -17.30 -18.00
C PRO A 38 22.78 -15.93 -17.47
N GLY A 39 22.68 -15.81 -16.16
CA GLY A 39 22.18 -14.61 -15.46
C GLY A 39 20.74 -14.72 -14.95
N ASP A 40 20.00 -15.77 -15.37
CA ASP A 40 18.61 -15.99 -14.95
C ASP A 40 18.51 -16.79 -13.66
N ALA A 41 17.38 -16.61 -12.97
CA ALA A 41 16.93 -17.44 -11.86
C ALA A 41 15.44 -17.74 -11.97
N LEU A 42 15.05 -18.99 -11.65
CA LEU A 42 13.66 -19.37 -11.44
C LEU A 42 13.27 -19.04 -10.00
N VAL A 43 12.18 -18.31 -9.86
CA VAL A 43 11.66 -17.86 -8.59
C VAL A 43 10.24 -18.41 -8.41
N GLU A 44 10.02 -19.08 -7.28
CA GLU A 44 8.70 -19.45 -6.78
C GLU A 44 8.13 -18.29 -5.96
N ASN A 45 6.98 -17.75 -6.36
CA ASN A 45 6.33 -16.67 -5.64
C ASN A 45 5.65 -17.20 -4.37
N LEU A 46 6.03 -16.64 -3.22
CA LEU A 46 5.47 -17.01 -1.92
C LEU A 46 4.38 -16.03 -1.47
N TRP A 47 4.58 -14.75 -1.73
CA TRP A 47 3.70 -13.68 -1.29
C TRP A 47 3.47 -12.67 -2.40
N LEU A 48 2.24 -12.22 -2.55
CA LEU A 48 1.83 -11.17 -3.46
C LEU A 48 1.21 -10.00 -2.69
N SER A 49 1.62 -8.78 -3.01
CA SER A 49 1.00 -7.55 -2.55
C SER A 49 -0.23 -7.23 -3.40
N VAL A 50 -1.32 -6.88 -2.75
CA VAL A 50 -2.51 -6.34 -3.42
C VAL A 50 -2.64 -4.86 -3.05
N ASP A 51 -2.67 -3.99 -4.05
CA ASP A 51 -2.55 -2.55 -3.89
C ASP A 51 -3.63 -1.78 -4.65
N PRO A 52 -4.15 -0.65 -4.11
CA PRO A 52 -5.19 0.13 -4.77
C PRO A 52 -4.80 0.66 -6.16
N TYR A 53 -3.52 1.04 -6.40
CA TYR A 53 -3.06 1.55 -7.69
C TYR A 53 -3.26 0.55 -8.85
N MET A 54 -3.34 -0.74 -8.53
CA MET A 54 -3.59 -1.78 -9.52
C MET A 54 -4.93 -1.57 -10.24
N ARG A 55 -5.90 -0.91 -9.58
CA ARG A 55 -7.17 -0.53 -10.23
C ARG A 55 -6.94 0.48 -11.36
N GLU A 56 -6.05 1.44 -11.17
CA GLU A 56 -5.69 2.41 -12.21
C GLU A 56 -4.94 1.73 -13.36
N CYS A 57 -4.04 0.80 -13.05
CA CYS A 57 -3.35 0.00 -14.06
C CYS A 57 -4.31 -0.78 -14.98
N MET A 58 -5.47 -1.20 -14.47
CA MET A 58 -6.49 -1.88 -15.27
C MET A 58 -7.07 -1.02 -16.39
N ASP A 59 -7.00 0.30 -16.30
CA ASP A 59 -7.57 1.21 -17.30
C ASP A 59 -6.67 1.39 -18.55
N GLY A 60 -5.37 1.10 -18.45
CA GLY A 60 -4.46 1.28 -19.56
C GLY A 60 -3.08 0.63 -19.43
N ASP A 61 -2.47 0.68 -18.26
CA ASP A 61 -1.08 0.26 -18.07
C ASP A 61 -0.89 -1.25 -18.19
N TRP A 62 -1.87 -2.04 -17.72
CA TRP A 62 -1.85 -3.48 -17.91
C TRP A 62 -2.36 -3.86 -19.30
N GLU A 63 -1.58 -4.68 -20.01
CA GLU A 63 -2.00 -5.28 -21.29
C GLU A 63 -3.03 -6.37 -21.03
N LEU A 64 -4.06 -6.44 -21.90
CA LEU A 64 -5.04 -7.52 -21.85
C LEU A 64 -4.39 -8.84 -22.23
N ASP A 65 -4.87 -9.94 -21.62
CA ASP A 65 -4.42 -11.30 -21.88
C ASP A 65 -2.91 -11.54 -21.64
N ARG A 66 -2.33 -10.72 -20.74
CA ARG A 66 -0.96 -10.86 -20.24
C ARG A 66 -0.95 -11.07 -18.74
N PRO A 67 0.06 -11.79 -18.20
CA PRO A 67 0.25 -11.91 -16.74
C PRO A 67 0.40 -10.54 -16.10
N LEU A 68 -0.37 -10.30 -15.03
CA LEU A 68 -0.40 -9.00 -14.39
C LEU A 68 0.89 -8.73 -13.59
N GLU A 69 1.26 -7.47 -13.54
CA GLU A 69 2.33 -6.97 -12.68
C GLU A 69 1.83 -6.80 -11.25
N GLY A 70 2.70 -7.02 -10.28
CA GLY A 70 2.45 -6.76 -8.87
C GLY A 70 3.68 -7.06 -8.02
N ARG A 71 3.83 -6.36 -6.90
CA ARG A 71 4.94 -6.60 -5.97
C ARG A 71 4.81 -7.97 -5.35
N SER A 72 5.91 -8.74 -5.35
CA SER A 72 5.94 -10.10 -4.84
C SER A 72 7.24 -10.38 -4.07
N ILE A 73 7.17 -11.34 -3.17
CA ILE A 73 8.33 -11.97 -2.54
C ILE A 73 8.34 -13.41 -2.99
N GLY A 74 9.45 -13.83 -3.56
CA GLY A 74 9.64 -15.19 -4.02
C GLY A 74 10.93 -15.80 -3.51
N LEU A 75 11.01 -17.12 -3.61
CA LEU A 75 12.17 -17.94 -3.27
C LEU A 75 12.90 -18.32 -4.57
N VAL A 76 14.19 -18.08 -4.63
CA VAL A 76 15.02 -18.58 -5.74
C VAL A 76 15.15 -20.11 -5.60
N VAL A 77 14.55 -20.84 -6.53
CA VAL A 77 14.52 -22.32 -6.52
C VAL A 77 15.53 -22.94 -7.50
N GLU A 78 15.93 -22.22 -8.54
CA GLU A 78 16.97 -22.59 -9.48
C GLU A 78 17.65 -21.33 -10.01
N THR A 79 18.96 -21.38 -10.31
CA THR A 79 19.69 -20.22 -10.79
C THR A 79 20.83 -20.55 -11.74
N GLN A 80 21.06 -19.63 -12.68
CA GLN A 80 22.28 -19.48 -13.47
C GLN A 80 22.93 -18.10 -13.21
N SER A 81 22.56 -17.43 -12.11
CA SER A 81 23.06 -16.12 -11.70
C SER A 81 23.76 -16.21 -10.34
N PRO A 82 25.03 -15.78 -10.22
CA PRO A 82 25.71 -15.70 -8.93
C PRO A 82 25.10 -14.62 -8.01
N GLU A 83 24.38 -13.65 -8.56
CA GLU A 83 23.75 -12.54 -7.82
C GLU A 83 22.40 -12.96 -7.19
N LEU A 84 21.81 -14.06 -7.68
CA LEU A 84 20.55 -14.62 -7.20
C LEU A 84 20.75 -16.08 -6.70
N PRO A 85 21.40 -16.30 -5.54
CA PRO A 85 21.68 -17.64 -5.03
C PRO A 85 20.40 -18.43 -4.69
N ILE A 86 20.42 -19.75 -4.92
CA ILE A 86 19.34 -20.64 -4.48
C ILE A 86 19.07 -20.46 -2.98
N GLY A 87 17.77 -20.44 -2.59
CA GLY A 87 17.33 -20.23 -1.21
C GLY A 87 17.29 -18.76 -0.78
N SER A 88 17.68 -17.82 -1.66
CA SER A 88 17.50 -16.40 -1.40
C SER A 88 16.04 -15.99 -1.56
N LEU A 89 15.55 -15.14 -0.66
CA LEU A 89 14.29 -14.42 -0.83
C LEU A 89 14.54 -13.17 -1.67
N VAL A 90 13.71 -12.97 -2.66
CA VAL A 90 13.80 -11.81 -3.57
C VAL A 90 12.50 -11.05 -3.62
N PHE A 91 12.60 -9.72 -3.63
CA PHE A 91 11.50 -8.82 -3.96
C PHE A 91 11.56 -8.47 -5.45
N HIS A 92 10.43 -8.57 -6.14
CA HIS A 92 10.30 -8.25 -7.56
C HIS A 92 8.89 -7.76 -7.90
N ARG A 93 8.62 -7.49 -9.19
CA ARG A 93 7.31 -7.01 -9.63
C ARG A 93 6.52 -8.00 -10.49
N ASP A 94 7.06 -9.16 -10.76
CA ASP A 94 6.41 -10.24 -11.49
C ASP A 94 5.49 -11.08 -10.59
N GLY A 95 4.56 -10.40 -9.91
CA GLY A 95 3.50 -11.03 -9.12
C GLY A 95 2.39 -11.60 -9.99
N TRP A 96 1.23 -11.86 -9.42
CA TRP A 96 0.04 -12.44 -10.06
C TRP A 96 0.31 -13.73 -10.83
N ARG A 97 1.38 -14.46 -10.46
CA ARG A 97 1.76 -15.77 -11.00
C ARG A 97 2.47 -16.59 -9.93
N THR A 98 2.48 -17.90 -10.10
CA THR A 98 3.10 -18.81 -9.13
C THR A 98 4.61 -18.86 -9.24
N HIS A 99 5.16 -18.75 -10.46
CA HIS A 99 6.60 -18.77 -10.73
C HIS A 99 6.95 -17.74 -11.82
N THR A 100 8.18 -17.30 -11.80
CA THR A 100 8.71 -16.39 -12.82
C THR A 100 10.21 -16.65 -13.03
N VAL A 101 10.73 -16.26 -14.20
CA VAL A 101 12.17 -16.21 -14.47
C VAL A 101 12.60 -14.75 -14.44
N LEU A 102 13.63 -14.46 -13.64
CA LEU A 102 14.11 -13.10 -13.39
C LEU A 102 15.62 -13.00 -13.54
N THR A 103 16.09 -11.80 -13.86
CA THR A 103 17.51 -11.43 -13.74
C THR A 103 17.74 -10.62 -12.47
N ALA A 104 18.99 -10.42 -12.08
CA ALA A 104 19.34 -9.58 -10.92
C ALA A 104 18.91 -8.10 -11.08
N ARG A 105 18.62 -7.64 -12.30
CA ARG A 105 18.11 -6.28 -12.55
C ARG A 105 16.65 -6.14 -12.14
N ASP A 106 15.89 -7.24 -12.20
CA ASP A 106 14.45 -7.27 -11.96
C ASP A 106 14.11 -7.64 -10.52
N ALA A 107 15.11 -8.08 -9.76
CA ALA A 107 14.94 -8.60 -8.41
C ALA A 107 15.91 -7.94 -7.42
N ARG A 108 15.42 -7.69 -6.20
CA ARG A 108 16.24 -7.30 -5.06
C ARG A 108 16.31 -8.47 -4.07
N VAL A 109 17.50 -8.98 -3.79
CA VAL A 109 17.71 -9.93 -2.70
C VAL A 109 17.37 -9.25 -1.38
N LEU A 110 16.47 -9.85 -0.62
CA LEU A 110 16.02 -9.30 0.66
C LEU A 110 17.03 -9.60 1.78
N PRO A 111 17.35 -8.61 2.62
CA PRO A 111 18.10 -8.87 3.84
C PRO A 111 17.26 -9.72 4.80
N ARG A 112 17.93 -10.53 5.61
CA ARG A 112 17.30 -11.27 6.70
C ARG A 112 17.43 -10.46 7.98
N TYR A 113 16.30 -10.16 8.60
CA TYR A 113 16.25 -9.52 9.91
C TYR A 113 15.66 -10.51 10.92
N ASP A 114 16.43 -10.88 11.94
CA ASP A 114 15.96 -11.79 12.99
C ASP A 114 14.68 -11.26 13.64
N GLY A 115 13.66 -12.12 13.73
CA GLY A 115 12.36 -11.78 14.31
C GLY A 115 11.43 -10.97 13.40
N ILE A 116 11.82 -10.69 12.14
CA ILE A 116 10.98 -9.98 11.17
C ILE A 116 10.60 -10.93 10.04
N ALA A 117 9.31 -11.11 9.83
CA ALA A 117 8.79 -11.99 8.80
C ALA A 117 9.00 -11.40 7.39
N PRO A 118 9.29 -12.20 6.35
CA PRO A 118 9.57 -11.71 4.99
C PRO A 118 8.46 -10.85 4.40
N GLN A 119 7.20 -11.20 4.63
CA GLN A 119 6.05 -10.44 4.11
C GLN A 119 5.99 -8.99 4.59
N THR A 120 6.73 -8.62 5.65
CA THR A 120 6.89 -7.23 6.11
C THR A 120 7.48 -6.34 5.00
N PHE A 121 8.26 -6.91 4.06
CA PHE A 121 8.75 -6.19 2.88
C PHE A 121 7.67 -5.88 1.84
N LEU A 122 6.46 -6.42 1.96
CA LEU A 122 5.29 -5.98 1.19
C LEU A 122 4.45 -4.94 1.95
N GLY A 123 4.62 -4.85 3.27
CA GLY A 123 3.96 -3.94 4.19
C GLY A 123 4.89 -2.79 4.65
N LEU A 124 5.22 -2.81 5.93
CA LEU A 124 5.97 -1.74 6.60
C LEU A 124 7.39 -1.53 6.06
N LEU A 125 8.16 -2.58 5.79
CA LEU A 125 9.50 -2.45 5.20
C LEU A 125 9.47 -2.21 3.69
N GLY A 126 8.30 -2.35 3.06
CA GLY A 126 8.10 -2.13 1.63
C GLY A 126 7.60 -0.73 1.28
N GLY A 127 7.07 -0.62 0.06
CA GLY A 127 6.58 0.65 -0.48
C GLY A 127 5.46 1.30 0.35
N THR A 128 4.67 0.51 1.08
CA THR A 128 3.58 1.01 1.92
C THR A 128 4.12 1.82 3.10
N GLY A 129 5.06 1.27 3.88
CA GLY A 129 5.69 1.98 4.98
C GLY A 129 6.58 3.13 4.48
N LEU A 130 7.32 2.92 3.38
CA LEU A 130 8.11 3.98 2.76
C LEU A 130 7.23 5.17 2.31
N THR A 131 6.01 4.91 1.79
CA THR A 131 5.06 5.98 1.46
C THR A 131 4.70 6.80 2.69
N ALA A 132 4.39 6.15 3.80
CA ALA A 132 4.09 6.83 5.06
C ALA A 132 5.28 7.65 5.57
N TYR A 133 6.49 7.07 5.52
CA TYR A 133 7.73 7.74 5.93
C TYR A 133 8.00 8.99 5.10
N VAL A 134 8.01 8.86 3.78
CA VAL A 134 8.23 9.99 2.85
C VAL A 134 7.16 11.07 3.04
N ALA A 135 5.89 10.68 3.15
CA ALA A 135 4.80 11.62 3.38
C ALA A 135 5.04 12.50 4.61
N LEU A 136 5.37 11.86 5.74
CA LEU A 136 5.49 12.58 7.01
C LEU A 136 6.81 13.34 7.15
N THR A 137 7.93 12.79 6.63
CA THR A 137 9.26 13.37 6.85
C THR A 137 9.71 14.31 5.73
N ARG A 138 9.46 13.94 4.45
CA ARG A 138 10.00 14.67 3.29
C ARG A 138 8.98 15.59 2.61
N ILE A 139 7.69 15.23 2.66
CA ILE A 139 6.63 16.01 2.00
C ILE A 139 5.97 16.96 3.01
N ALA A 140 5.35 16.44 4.05
CA ALA A 140 4.63 17.26 5.03
C ALA A 140 5.55 17.86 6.11
N HIS A 141 6.76 17.31 6.31
CA HIS A 141 7.69 17.74 7.36
C HIS A 141 7.00 17.85 8.72
N LEU A 142 6.39 16.73 9.16
CA LEU A 142 5.72 16.64 10.46
C LEU A 142 6.67 17.03 11.58
N ARG A 143 6.20 17.88 12.48
CA ARG A 143 6.98 18.37 13.63
C ARG A 143 6.40 17.84 14.95
N PRO A 144 7.23 17.68 15.99
CA PRO A 144 6.74 17.33 17.31
C PRO A 144 5.65 18.28 17.81
N GLY A 145 4.61 17.72 18.41
CA GLY A 145 3.48 18.47 18.95
C GLY A 145 2.36 18.81 17.97
N GLU A 146 2.56 18.59 16.65
CA GLU A 146 1.55 18.89 15.64
C GLU A 146 0.40 17.88 15.63
N THR A 147 -0.78 18.33 15.17
CA THR A 147 -1.97 17.51 14.94
C THR A 147 -1.96 16.99 13.52
N LEU A 148 -1.97 15.66 13.37
CA LEU A 148 -2.01 14.95 12.10
C LEU A 148 -3.38 14.31 11.86
N TYR A 149 -3.97 14.55 10.69
CA TYR A 149 -5.11 13.79 10.19
C TYR A 149 -4.65 12.80 9.11
N ILE A 150 -5.18 11.58 9.13
CA ILE A 150 -4.91 10.53 8.16
C ILE A 150 -6.23 10.01 7.60
N SER A 151 -6.47 10.17 6.32
CA SER A 151 -7.61 9.58 5.64
C SER A 151 -7.33 8.11 5.30
N ALA A 152 -8.36 7.25 5.28
CA ALA A 152 -8.23 5.79 5.15
C ALA A 152 -7.19 5.20 6.13
N ALA A 153 -7.22 5.66 7.39
CA ALA A 153 -6.22 5.41 8.41
C ALA A 153 -6.02 3.91 8.73
N ALA A 154 -7.05 3.08 8.56
CA ALA A 154 -6.97 1.64 8.80
C ALA A 154 -6.42 0.83 7.60
N GLY A 155 -6.08 1.48 6.49
CA GLY A 155 -5.41 0.86 5.34
C GLY A 155 -3.91 0.69 5.56
N GLY A 156 -3.20 0.11 4.58
CA GLY A 156 -1.76 -0.15 4.69
C GLY A 156 -0.94 1.09 5.01
N VAL A 157 -1.03 2.16 4.18
CA VAL A 157 -0.29 3.41 4.39
C VAL A 157 -0.76 4.13 5.67
N GLY A 158 -2.08 4.18 5.91
CA GLY A 158 -2.63 4.89 7.06
C GLY A 158 -2.22 4.28 8.41
N SER A 159 -2.27 2.96 8.53
CA SER A 159 -1.87 2.25 9.75
C SER A 159 -0.36 2.35 10.02
N ALA A 160 0.45 2.37 8.99
CA ALA A 160 1.88 2.64 9.08
C ALA A 160 2.14 4.08 9.55
N ALA A 161 1.46 5.05 8.92
CA ALA A 161 1.64 6.47 9.19
C ALA A 161 1.24 6.87 10.63
N GLY A 162 0.17 6.32 11.16
CA GLY A 162 -0.24 6.60 12.55
C GLY A 162 0.82 6.18 13.56
N GLN A 163 1.33 4.95 13.44
CA GLN A 163 2.39 4.46 14.31
C GLN A 163 3.68 5.27 14.15
N LEU A 164 4.05 5.57 12.91
CA LEU A 164 5.22 6.38 12.60
C LEU A 164 5.10 7.81 13.14
N ALA A 165 3.96 8.45 13.00
CA ALA A 165 3.71 9.79 13.52
C ALA A 165 3.90 9.87 15.03
N ARG A 166 3.51 8.83 15.76
CA ARG A 166 3.77 8.73 17.21
C ARG A 166 5.27 8.70 17.51
N LEU A 167 6.06 7.94 16.73
CA LEU A 167 7.52 7.90 16.87
C LEU A 167 8.18 9.24 16.51
N LEU A 168 7.61 9.99 15.58
CA LEU A 168 8.08 11.32 15.17
C LEU A 168 7.61 12.44 16.14
N GLY A 169 6.84 12.10 17.17
CA GLY A 169 6.42 13.04 18.22
C GLY A 169 5.16 13.85 17.89
N ALA A 170 4.29 13.38 16.99
CA ALA A 170 2.99 14.01 16.78
C ALA A 170 2.24 14.20 18.10
N GLY A 171 1.67 15.38 18.31
CA GLY A 171 0.92 15.72 19.53
C GLY A 171 -0.46 15.08 19.54
N ARG A 172 -1.12 15.02 18.38
CA ARG A 172 -2.42 14.38 18.20
C ARG A 172 -2.50 13.70 16.83
N ILE A 173 -3.04 12.48 16.81
CA ILE A 173 -3.23 11.70 15.60
C ILE A 173 -4.71 11.36 15.46
N VAL A 174 -5.32 11.82 14.37
CA VAL A 174 -6.73 11.61 14.04
C VAL A 174 -6.83 10.77 12.77
N GLY A 175 -7.74 9.80 12.74
CA GLY A 175 -7.93 8.92 11.60
C GLY A 175 -9.37 8.81 11.14
N SER A 176 -9.60 8.61 9.83
CA SER A 176 -10.90 8.16 9.32
C SER A 176 -10.82 6.72 8.81
N ALA A 177 -11.87 5.96 9.04
CA ALA A 177 -12.01 4.59 8.57
C ALA A 177 -13.43 4.32 8.10
N GLY A 178 -13.70 3.16 7.52
CA GLY A 178 -15.01 2.84 6.92
C GLY A 178 -15.84 1.84 7.72
N SER A 179 -15.54 1.63 9.01
CA SER A 179 -16.38 0.85 9.92
C SER A 179 -15.98 1.10 11.38
N ALA A 180 -16.93 0.85 12.30
CA ALA A 180 -16.70 0.97 13.75
C ALA A 180 -15.57 0.05 14.24
N ASP A 181 -15.44 -1.18 13.71
CA ASP A 181 -14.33 -2.09 14.08
C ASP A 181 -12.98 -1.52 13.69
N LYS A 182 -12.88 -0.89 12.52
CA LYS A 182 -11.64 -0.22 12.11
C LYS A 182 -11.31 0.98 12.97
N VAL A 183 -12.32 1.75 13.36
CA VAL A 183 -12.16 2.87 14.31
C VAL A 183 -11.60 2.35 15.63
N ARG A 184 -12.17 1.28 16.19
CA ARG A 184 -11.70 0.64 17.41
C ARG A 184 -10.22 0.20 17.31
N ILE A 185 -9.86 -0.46 16.20
CA ILE A 185 -8.48 -0.88 15.95
C ILE A 185 -7.52 0.33 15.93
N LEU A 186 -7.91 1.44 15.30
CA LEU A 186 -7.08 2.64 15.27
C LEU A 186 -6.80 3.18 16.67
N THR A 187 -7.84 3.29 17.52
CA THR A 187 -7.72 3.89 18.84
C THR A 187 -7.15 2.94 19.90
N GLU A 188 -7.54 1.66 19.89
CA GLU A 188 -7.13 0.72 20.94
C GLU A 188 -5.79 0.01 20.62
N GLU A 189 -5.47 -0.20 19.34
CA GLU A 189 -4.31 -1.01 18.96
C GLU A 189 -3.20 -0.21 18.25
N LEU A 190 -3.55 0.83 17.48
CA LEU A 190 -2.59 1.58 16.67
C LEU A 190 -2.25 2.97 17.23
N GLY A 191 -2.77 3.32 18.40
CA GLY A 191 -2.38 4.51 19.16
C GLY A 191 -2.85 5.83 18.56
N PHE A 192 -3.97 5.83 17.80
CA PHE A 192 -4.64 7.07 17.40
C PHE A 192 -5.36 7.70 18.60
N ASP A 193 -5.30 9.02 18.72
CA ASP A 193 -5.96 9.75 19.80
C ASP A 193 -7.47 9.90 19.57
N ALA A 194 -7.88 9.92 18.27
CA ALA A 194 -9.26 9.88 17.84
C ALA A 194 -9.39 9.24 16.47
N ALA A 195 -10.52 8.62 16.21
CA ALA A 195 -10.86 8.11 14.88
C ALA A 195 -12.38 8.13 14.70
N PHE A 196 -12.83 8.21 13.43
CA PHE A 196 -14.25 8.22 13.12
C PHE A 196 -14.57 7.33 11.91
N ASP A 197 -15.83 6.83 11.88
CA ASP A 197 -16.36 6.08 10.74
C ASP A 197 -17.00 7.04 9.75
N HIS A 198 -16.32 7.31 8.63
CA HIS A 198 -16.81 8.25 7.61
C HIS A 198 -18.10 7.79 6.92
N ARG A 199 -18.50 6.52 7.08
CA ARG A 199 -19.77 5.98 6.54
C ARG A 199 -20.94 6.11 7.51
N ALA A 200 -20.65 6.40 8.77
CA ALA A 200 -21.64 6.54 9.83
C ALA A 200 -21.70 7.99 10.32
N GLY A 201 -22.90 8.49 10.62
CA GLY A 201 -23.08 9.82 11.21
C GLY A 201 -23.08 10.97 10.19
N PRO A 202 -22.67 12.19 10.60
CA PRO A 202 -22.66 13.39 9.78
C PRO A 202 -21.53 13.37 8.73
N SER A 203 -21.39 14.47 7.98
CA SER A 203 -20.33 14.61 6.96
C SER A 203 -18.92 14.39 7.54
N VAL A 204 -17.97 14.04 6.67
CA VAL A 204 -16.54 13.90 7.04
C VAL A 204 -16.02 15.18 7.71
N SER A 205 -16.41 16.37 7.20
CA SER A 205 -16.02 17.67 7.78
C SER A 205 -16.50 17.81 9.23
N ALA A 206 -17.76 17.48 9.51
CA ALA A 206 -18.31 17.59 10.86
C ALA A 206 -17.63 16.62 11.83
N GLN A 207 -17.40 15.38 11.41
CA GLN A 207 -16.71 14.38 12.23
C GLN A 207 -15.24 14.77 12.48
N LEU A 208 -14.54 15.30 11.46
CA LEU A 208 -13.16 15.77 11.61
C LEU A 208 -13.07 16.99 12.55
N ALA A 209 -14.02 17.92 12.45
CA ALA A 209 -14.08 19.08 13.35
C ALA A 209 -14.28 18.65 14.81
N GLU A 210 -15.10 17.62 15.08
CA GLU A 210 -15.27 17.04 16.43
C GLU A 210 -13.98 16.33 16.90
N ALA A 211 -13.34 15.54 16.02
CA ALA A 211 -12.13 14.79 16.35
C ALA A 211 -10.87 15.67 16.50
N ALA A 212 -10.86 16.84 15.86
CA ALA A 212 -9.77 17.82 15.90
C ALA A 212 -10.31 19.24 16.08
N PRO A 213 -10.89 19.58 17.26
CA PRO A 213 -11.58 20.86 17.49
C PRO A 213 -10.69 22.09 17.33
N ASP A 214 -9.38 21.94 17.54
CA ASP A 214 -8.39 22.99 17.33
C ASP A 214 -7.83 23.04 15.91
N GLY A 215 -8.33 22.21 14.98
CA GLY A 215 -7.82 22.06 13.62
C GLY A 215 -6.62 21.13 13.51
N ILE A 216 -6.13 20.96 12.29
CA ILE A 216 -5.00 20.08 11.95
C ILE A 216 -3.84 20.86 11.33
N ASP A 217 -2.61 20.43 11.60
CA ASP A 217 -1.39 21.03 11.05
C ASP A 217 -0.91 20.27 9.80
N VAL A 218 -1.13 18.96 9.79
CA VAL A 218 -0.71 18.04 8.72
C VAL A 218 -1.85 17.11 8.33
N CYS A 219 -1.96 16.81 7.04
CA CYS A 219 -2.82 15.75 6.53
C CYS A 219 -2.01 14.79 5.66
N LEU A 220 -2.19 13.48 5.88
CA LEU A 220 -1.82 12.44 4.92
C LEU A 220 -3.09 11.98 4.21
N GLU A 221 -3.18 12.34 2.94
CA GLU A 221 -4.39 12.16 2.13
C GLU A 221 -4.27 10.95 1.19
N ASN A 222 -5.18 9.97 1.37
CA ASN A 222 -5.23 8.72 0.63
C ASN A 222 -6.54 8.56 -0.19
N VAL A 223 -7.55 9.39 0.04
CA VAL A 223 -8.92 9.16 -0.43
C VAL A 223 -9.36 10.14 -1.52
N GLY A 224 -9.03 11.41 -1.37
CA GLY A 224 -9.55 12.48 -2.24
C GLY A 224 -11.00 12.87 -1.90
N GLY A 225 -11.68 13.57 -2.82
CA GLY A 225 -13.09 13.93 -2.69
C GLY A 225 -13.42 14.66 -1.39
N GLU A 226 -14.44 14.19 -0.68
CA GLU A 226 -14.92 14.78 0.58
C GLU A 226 -13.88 14.77 1.70
N HIS A 227 -12.96 13.79 1.71
CA HIS A 227 -11.88 13.75 2.71
C HIS A 227 -10.86 14.88 2.48
N LEU A 228 -10.49 15.14 1.24
CA LEU A 228 -9.59 16.25 0.91
C LEU A 228 -10.27 17.59 1.22
N GLU A 229 -11.57 17.74 0.89
CA GLU A 229 -12.35 18.94 1.21
C GLU A 229 -12.40 19.19 2.73
N ALA A 230 -12.69 18.15 3.52
CA ALA A 230 -12.70 18.22 4.97
C ALA A 230 -11.31 18.54 5.55
N ALA A 231 -10.25 17.97 4.98
CA ALA A 231 -8.88 18.27 5.41
C ALA A 231 -8.54 19.75 5.17
N VAL A 232 -8.85 20.32 4.00
CA VAL A 232 -8.64 21.75 3.69
C VAL A 232 -9.44 22.64 4.64
N GLU A 233 -10.69 22.27 4.95
CA GLU A 233 -11.54 23.01 5.89
C GLU A 233 -10.96 23.04 7.30
N ALA A 234 -10.52 21.87 7.81
CA ALA A 234 -9.97 21.72 9.17
C ALA A 234 -8.52 22.22 9.34
N MET A 235 -7.83 22.50 8.20
CA MET A 235 -6.42 22.89 8.21
C MET A 235 -6.22 24.24 8.88
N ARG A 236 -5.21 24.30 9.76
CA ARG A 236 -4.69 25.55 10.33
C ARG A 236 -3.93 26.34 9.27
N GLU A 237 -3.64 27.60 9.57
CA GLU A 237 -2.78 28.43 8.73
C GLU A 237 -1.40 27.81 8.55
N SER A 238 -0.86 27.86 7.32
CA SER A 238 0.41 27.24 6.92
C SER A 238 0.46 25.72 7.08
N GLY A 239 -0.69 25.06 7.12
CA GLY A 239 -0.79 23.61 7.16
C GLY A 239 -0.27 22.93 5.90
N ARG A 240 -0.06 21.60 5.97
CA ARG A 240 0.54 20.83 4.86
C ARG A 240 -0.26 19.57 4.62
N ILE A 241 -0.53 19.30 3.35
CA ILE A 241 -1.22 18.08 2.89
C ILE A 241 -0.26 17.31 2.00
N ALA A 242 0.14 16.12 2.42
CA ALA A 242 0.84 15.14 1.59
C ALA A 242 -0.21 14.24 0.94
N TRP A 243 -0.35 14.33 -0.38
CA TRP A 243 -1.37 13.59 -1.13
C TRP A 243 -0.74 12.44 -1.90
N CYS A 244 -1.00 11.20 -1.48
CA CYS A 244 -0.43 10.00 -2.08
C CYS A 244 -1.44 9.07 -2.74
N GLY A 245 -2.74 9.33 -2.64
CA GLY A 245 -3.76 8.49 -3.24
C GLY A 245 -5.14 9.12 -3.27
N ALA A 246 -5.99 8.61 -4.15
CA ALA A 246 -7.35 9.09 -4.35
C ALA A 246 -8.33 7.91 -4.50
N ILE A 247 -8.33 6.98 -3.53
CA ILE A 247 -9.04 5.69 -3.65
C ILE A 247 -10.56 5.85 -3.90
N ALA A 248 -11.16 6.97 -3.47
CA ALA A 248 -12.56 7.27 -3.78
C ALA A 248 -12.82 7.47 -5.28
N GLN A 249 -11.78 7.77 -6.06
CA GLN A 249 -11.90 8.10 -7.49
C GLN A 249 -11.64 6.91 -8.40
N TYR A 250 -10.90 5.89 -7.95
CA TYR A 250 -10.42 4.78 -8.81
C TYR A 250 -11.53 3.99 -9.50
N ASN A 251 -12.70 3.88 -8.87
CA ASN A 251 -13.87 3.18 -9.42
C ASN A 251 -14.92 4.12 -10.02
N MET A 252 -14.63 5.41 -10.18
CA MET A 252 -15.59 6.37 -10.73
C MET A 252 -15.72 6.22 -12.25
N THR A 253 -16.94 6.35 -12.75
CA THR A 253 -17.25 6.31 -14.19
C THR A 253 -17.37 7.70 -14.81
N SER A 254 -17.22 8.74 -14.00
CA SER A 254 -17.20 10.15 -14.41
C SER A 254 -16.05 10.87 -13.70
N ALA A 255 -15.61 11.98 -14.28
CA ALA A 255 -14.58 12.81 -13.65
C ALA A 255 -15.03 13.24 -12.24
N PRO A 256 -14.17 13.08 -11.21
CA PRO A 256 -14.49 13.51 -9.86
C PRO A 256 -14.63 15.03 -9.77
N ALA A 257 -15.53 15.48 -8.91
CA ALA A 257 -15.60 16.92 -8.60
C ALA A 257 -14.35 17.32 -7.78
N ALA A 258 -13.81 18.51 -8.06
CA ALA A 258 -12.79 19.09 -7.20
C ALA A 258 -13.39 19.51 -5.84
N PRO A 259 -12.57 19.61 -4.77
CA PRO A 259 -13.00 20.23 -3.52
C PRO A 259 -13.53 21.65 -3.77
N ARG A 260 -14.66 21.99 -3.14
CA ARG A 260 -15.32 23.29 -3.35
C ARG A 260 -14.61 24.45 -2.67
N ASN A 261 -13.76 24.14 -1.69
CA ASN A 261 -13.03 25.07 -0.82
C ASN A 261 -11.55 25.24 -1.20
N LEU A 262 -11.17 25.00 -2.46
CA LEU A 262 -9.77 25.14 -2.89
C LEU A 262 -9.19 26.55 -2.67
N PHE A 263 -10.03 27.60 -2.63
CA PHE A 263 -9.56 28.94 -2.30
C PHE A 263 -9.00 29.08 -0.88
N ASP A 264 -9.39 28.20 0.04
CA ASP A 264 -8.83 28.16 1.40
C ASP A 264 -7.33 27.83 1.41
N LEU A 265 -6.82 27.16 0.38
CA LEU A 265 -5.36 26.97 0.20
C LEU A 265 -4.62 28.32 0.16
N VAL A 266 -5.23 29.32 -0.50
CA VAL A 266 -4.69 30.70 -0.55
C VAL A 266 -4.93 31.40 0.76
N ALA A 267 -6.17 31.39 1.27
CA ALA A 267 -6.57 32.13 2.46
C ALA A 267 -5.80 31.69 3.72
N LYS A 268 -5.48 30.41 3.83
CA LYS A 268 -4.75 29.82 4.98
C LYS A 268 -3.29 29.51 4.66
N SER A 269 -2.77 29.87 3.46
CA SER A 269 -1.40 29.53 3.03
C SER A 269 -1.08 28.03 3.11
N ILE A 270 -2.03 27.16 2.78
CA ILE A 270 -1.88 25.71 2.85
C ILE A 270 -1.02 25.22 1.70
N ARG A 271 -0.06 24.33 1.96
CA ARG A 271 0.67 23.58 0.94
C ARG A 271 0.02 22.23 0.69
N LEU A 272 -0.44 22.00 -0.54
CA LEU A 272 -0.91 20.71 -1.03
C LEU A 272 0.12 20.16 -2.01
N GLU A 273 0.71 18.99 -1.69
CA GLU A 273 1.75 18.38 -2.50
C GLU A 273 1.44 16.91 -2.79
N GLY A 274 1.28 16.60 -4.09
CA GLY A 274 1.16 15.22 -4.59
C GLY A 274 2.54 14.60 -4.76
N PHE A 275 2.69 13.31 -4.42
CA PHE A 275 3.94 12.60 -4.60
C PHE A 275 3.73 11.12 -4.94
N LEU A 276 4.70 10.53 -5.63
CA LEU A 276 4.81 9.10 -5.86
C LEU A 276 6.04 8.57 -5.12
N VAL A 277 5.85 7.58 -4.27
CA VAL A 277 6.95 6.96 -3.51
C VAL A 277 8.05 6.38 -4.42
N ALA A 278 7.72 6.03 -5.66
CA ALA A 278 8.69 5.57 -6.66
C ALA A 278 9.81 6.58 -6.92
N ASN A 279 9.54 7.88 -6.75
CA ASN A 279 10.51 8.97 -6.93
C ASN A 279 11.39 9.19 -5.69
N HIS A 280 11.15 8.46 -4.59
CA HIS A 280 11.85 8.58 -3.30
C HIS A 280 12.48 7.26 -2.86
N ARG A 281 12.91 6.42 -3.80
CA ARG A 281 13.54 5.12 -3.48
C ARG A 281 14.87 5.25 -2.77
N ASP A 282 15.52 6.39 -2.89
CA ASP A 282 16.72 6.77 -2.14
C ASP A 282 16.50 6.75 -0.62
N ALA A 283 15.26 6.92 -0.16
CA ALA A 283 14.89 6.85 1.26
C ALA A 283 14.76 5.41 1.80
N GLN A 284 14.84 4.37 0.96
CA GLN A 284 14.58 2.99 1.39
C GLN A 284 15.53 2.51 2.49
N THR A 285 16.84 2.79 2.36
CA THR A 285 17.84 2.38 3.36
C THR A 285 17.63 3.11 4.67
N GLU A 286 17.47 4.44 4.62
CA GLU A 286 17.16 5.27 5.79
C GLU A 286 15.90 4.79 6.52
N TRP A 287 14.86 4.45 5.74
CA TRP A 287 13.62 3.90 6.28
C TRP A 287 13.82 2.55 6.98
N GLU A 288 14.54 1.62 6.37
CA GLU A 288 14.83 0.31 6.97
C GLU A 288 15.64 0.46 8.26
N GLU A 289 16.67 1.30 8.25
CA GLU A 289 17.50 1.59 9.44
C GLU A 289 16.68 2.20 10.58
N PHE A 290 15.75 3.10 10.25
CA PHE A 290 14.84 3.70 11.23
C PHE A 290 13.85 2.68 11.78
N LEU A 291 13.21 1.88 10.92
CA LEU A 291 12.07 1.06 11.29
C LEU A 291 12.46 -0.25 12.00
N VAL A 292 13.53 -0.92 11.56
CA VAL A 292 13.89 -2.26 12.05
C VAL A 292 14.02 -2.34 13.57
N PRO A 293 14.67 -1.38 14.28
CA PRO A 293 14.70 -1.39 15.76
C PRO A 293 13.31 -1.30 16.40
N HIS A 294 12.38 -0.56 15.78
CA HIS A 294 11.03 -0.39 16.29
C HIS A 294 10.17 -1.63 16.08
N LEU A 295 10.33 -2.33 14.96
CA LEU A 295 9.70 -3.64 14.72
C LEU A 295 10.19 -4.68 15.73
N ARG A 296 11.51 -4.79 15.94
CA ARG A 296 12.11 -5.74 16.88
C ARG A 296 11.68 -5.51 18.33
N SER A 297 11.47 -4.25 18.71
CA SER A 297 11.01 -3.91 20.07
C SER A 297 9.50 -4.00 20.24
N GLY A 298 8.73 -4.30 19.19
CA GLY A 298 7.27 -4.33 19.21
C GLY A 298 6.61 -2.95 19.34
N ARG A 299 7.36 -1.87 19.20
CA ARG A 299 6.80 -0.50 19.20
C ARG A 299 6.02 -0.17 17.95
N VAL A 300 6.28 -0.88 16.86
CA VAL A 300 5.53 -0.84 15.61
C VAL A 300 5.19 -2.26 15.20
N THR A 301 3.97 -2.48 14.78
CA THR A 301 3.46 -3.78 14.36
C THR A 301 3.00 -3.75 12.91
N ASP A 302 3.41 -4.73 12.11
CA ASP A 302 2.94 -4.87 10.73
C ASP A 302 1.56 -5.51 10.73
N ARG A 303 0.55 -4.72 10.31
CA ARG A 303 -0.81 -5.23 10.24
C ARG A 303 -1.11 -5.66 8.82
N LEU A 304 -1.29 -6.97 8.66
CA LEU A 304 -1.57 -7.60 7.38
C LEU A 304 -2.96 -8.24 7.38
N SER A 305 -3.70 -8.04 6.30
CA SER A 305 -4.84 -8.87 5.93
C SER A 305 -4.35 -9.92 4.94
N VAL A 306 -4.22 -11.15 5.41
CA VAL A 306 -3.69 -12.28 4.64
C VAL A 306 -4.83 -13.06 4.00
N THR A 307 -4.72 -13.31 2.71
CA THR A 307 -5.58 -14.25 1.97
C THR A 307 -4.72 -15.44 1.55
N ASP A 308 -5.15 -16.66 1.87
CA ASP A 308 -4.42 -17.88 1.54
C ASP A 308 -4.87 -18.44 0.19
N GLY A 309 -3.89 -18.83 -0.63
CA GLY A 309 -4.08 -19.50 -1.91
C GLY A 309 -4.05 -18.56 -3.12
N PHE A 310 -3.30 -18.99 -4.15
CA PHE A 310 -3.17 -18.25 -5.42
C PHE A 310 -4.52 -18.00 -6.09
N GLU A 311 -5.43 -18.97 -6.05
CA GLU A 311 -6.76 -18.91 -6.65
C GLU A 311 -7.66 -17.82 -6.05
N ARG A 312 -7.31 -17.32 -4.85
CA ARG A 312 -8.04 -16.26 -4.17
C ARG A 312 -7.45 -14.86 -4.38
N THR A 313 -6.46 -14.73 -5.26
CA THR A 313 -5.80 -13.43 -5.52
C THR A 313 -6.79 -12.37 -6.01
N VAL A 314 -7.70 -12.74 -6.92
CA VAL A 314 -8.74 -11.83 -7.43
C VAL A 314 -9.70 -11.42 -6.30
N ASP A 315 -10.11 -12.36 -5.46
CA ASP A 315 -10.99 -12.07 -4.30
C ASP A 315 -10.32 -11.09 -3.34
N ALA A 316 -9.03 -11.28 -3.03
CA ALA A 316 -8.27 -10.38 -2.18
C ALA A 316 -8.20 -8.95 -2.76
N PHE A 317 -8.02 -8.83 -4.07
CA PHE A 317 -7.99 -7.54 -4.76
C PHE A 317 -9.35 -6.85 -4.72
N LEU A 318 -10.41 -7.55 -5.09
CA LEU A 318 -11.77 -7.00 -5.07
C LEU A 318 -12.23 -6.65 -3.65
N GLY A 319 -11.92 -7.50 -2.67
CA GLY A 319 -12.19 -7.25 -1.26
C GLY A 319 -11.46 -6.00 -0.74
N MET A 320 -10.20 -5.82 -1.12
CA MET A 320 -9.42 -4.63 -0.78
C MET A 320 -10.04 -3.35 -1.38
N LEU A 321 -10.50 -3.38 -2.63
CA LEU A 321 -11.19 -2.24 -3.26
C LEU A 321 -12.54 -1.91 -2.60
N ARG A 322 -13.22 -2.91 -2.00
CA ARG A 322 -14.43 -2.69 -1.17
C ARG A 322 -14.10 -2.20 0.25
N GLY A 323 -12.80 -2.19 0.60
CA GLY A 323 -12.33 -1.80 1.92
C GLY A 323 -12.59 -2.87 2.99
N GLU A 324 -12.51 -4.14 2.65
CA GLU A 324 -12.69 -5.27 3.59
C GLU A 324 -11.44 -5.53 4.43
N ASN A 325 -10.26 -5.14 3.94
CA ASN A 325 -8.98 -5.31 4.65
C ASN A 325 -8.80 -4.31 5.79
N THR A 326 -8.00 -4.71 6.77
CA THR A 326 -7.38 -3.83 7.77
C THR A 326 -5.86 -3.96 7.67
N GLY A 327 -5.16 -2.83 7.58
CA GLY A 327 -3.73 -2.84 7.27
C GLY A 327 -3.46 -3.16 5.79
N LYS A 328 -2.30 -3.73 5.52
CA LYS A 328 -1.85 -4.11 4.17
C LYS A 328 -2.49 -5.42 3.73
N SER A 329 -3.09 -5.45 2.54
CA SER A 329 -3.61 -6.69 1.93
C SER A 329 -2.49 -7.43 1.19
N VAL A 330 -2.32 -8.72 1.51
CA VAL A 330 -1.35 -9.62 0.88
C VAL A 330 -1.98 -10.98 0.62
N VAL A 331 -1.47 -11.69 -0.38
CA VAL A 331 -1.86 -13.07 -0.67
C VAL A 331 -0.66 -13.97 -0.41
N GLN A 332 -0.85 -15.01 0.40
CA GLN A 332 0.08 -16.10 0.56
C GLN A 332 -0.19 -17.13 -0.54
N LEU A 333 0.72 -17.27 -1.49
CA LEU A 333 0.49 -18.07 -2.69
C LEU A 333 0.67 -19.56 -2.43
N THR A 334 1.62 -19.91 -1.57
CA THR A 334 1.90 -21.29 -1.15
C THR A 334 1.72 -21.38 0.36
N PRO A 335 0.82 -22.22 0.88
CA PRO A 335 0.72 -22.44 2.32
C PRO A 335 2.06 -22.92 2.89
N HIS A 336 2.51 -22.36 3.98
CA HIS A 336 3.64 -22.94 4.72
C HIS A 336 3.19 -24.31 5.24
N SER A 337 3.89 -25.36 4.76
CA SER A 337 3.78 -26.72 5.28
C SER A 337 4.37 -26.82 6.69
#